data_25b03c5ad02c767007a9b43177fe31dd
#
_entry.id   25b03c5ad02c767007a9b43177fe31dd
#
_cell.length_a   1.000
_cell.length_b   1.000
_cell.length_c   1.000
_cell.angle_alpha   90.00
_cell.angle_beta   90.00
_cell.angle_gamma   90.00
#
_symmetry.space_group_name_H-M   'P 1'
#
loop_
_entity.id
_entity.type
_entity.pdbx_description
1 polymer ?
#
loop_
_entity_poly.entity_id
_entity_poly.type
_entity_poly.pdbx_seq_one_letter_code
_entity_poly.pdbx_strand_id
1 'polypeptide(L)'
;MPIRTPFEARPLHGFNLRYLFLVIYVWFLRCLAYLEVYLTNHLRPLPGPDVTVSKVWFPSRDKGRKIFANIYRPVGLKEGSMPVHINVHGSGFAIPAFFGNSRYFCYVLAKLLQCVVIDTDYRKAPENPFPRGSIDVSDCILWVHSQPQRYDLSRVTLSGFSAGANLAMSALQQITPGMIKAIIAFYPPSDATSSYACLGVRRFPHKMFRSGVQLASNVFTLFNSAFVQRHVDPSVSTLSVLYTPIENIPDYGLFVSGAADMYMDTVEIYNRIQSLGTPAQKAGHRFLGIPNEAHAFD
;
A
#
# COMPACT_ATOMS: atom_id res chain seq x y z
N MET A 1 12.78 4.02 27.16
CA MET A 1 13.48 5.13 26.45
C MET A 1 13.24 4.93 24.96
N PRO A 2 12.84 5.95 24.20
CA PRO A 2 12.71 5.80 22.75
C PRO A 2 14.10 5.49 22.18
N ILE A 3 14.17 4.50 21.31
CA ILE A 3 15.42 4.13 20.61
C ILE A 3 15.81 5.33 19.75
N ARG A 4 16.93 5.97 20.06
CA ARG A 4 17.48 7.04 19.24
C ARG A 4 17.99 6.41 17.93
N THR A 5 17.20 6.52 16.87
CA THR A 5 17.66 6.16 15.54
C THR A 5 18.63 7.24 15.03
N PRO A 6 19.63 6.89 14.21
CA PRO A 6 20.51 7.89 13.58
C PRO A 6 19.76 8.74 12.54
N PHE A 7 18.52 8.39 12.23
CA PHE A 7 17.71 9.01 11.21
C PHE A 7 16.61 9.90 11.82
N GLU A 8 16.34 11.01 11.18
CA GLU A 8 15.26 11.92 11.56
C GLU A 8 14.38 12.24 10.34
N ALA A 9 13.08 12.32 10.59
CA ALA A 9 12.12 12.82 9.60
C ALA A 9 12.44 14.27 9.21
N ARG A 10 11.92 14.70 8.05
CA ARG A 10 12.13 16.04 7.52
C ARG A 10 11.84 17.11 8.59
N PRO A 11 12.79 18.00 8.90
CA PRO A 11 12.56 19.09 9.84
C PRO A 11 11.55 20.09 9.27
N LEU A 12 10.79 20.74 10.15
CA LEU A 12 9.87 21.82 9.75
C LEU A 12 10.61 23.03 9.20
N HIS A 13 11.76 23.33 9.80
CA HIS A 13 12.61 24.47 9.42
C HIS A 13 14.09 24.12 9.57
N GLY A 14 14.91 24.64 8.63
CA GLY A 14 16.36 24.59 8.69
C GLY A 14 16.98 23.29 8.17
N PHE A 15 18.31 23.22 8.30
CA PHE A 15 19.13 22.07 7.91
C PHE A 15 19.25 21.09 9.07
N ASN A 16 19.06 19.79 8.78
CA ASN A 16 19.24 18.72 9.74
C ASN A 16 20.15 17.64 9.14
N LEU A 17 21.32 17.46 9.72
CA LEU A 17 22.32 16.49 9.26
C LEU A 17 21.77 15.04 9.27
N ARG A 18 20.98 14.68 10.28
CA ARG A 18 20.37 13.34 10.37
C ARG A 18 19.34 13.11 9.26
N TYR A 19 18.60 14.16 8.87
CA TYR A 19 17.71 14.08 7.71
C TYR A 19 18.50 13.92 6.40
N LEU A 20 19.62 14.60 6.25
CA LEU A 20 20.50 14.41 5.10
C LEU A 20 21.01 12.95 5.02
N PHE A 21 21.44 12.36 6.12
CA PHE A 21 21.83 10.95 6.15
C PHE A 21 20.66 10.02 5.81
N LEU A 22 19.45 10.30 6.30
CA LEU A 22 18.23 9.58 5.92
C LEU A 22 18.05 9.61 4.39
N VAL A 23 18.10 10.79 3.79
CA VAL A 23 17.92 10.97 2.33
C VAL A 23 18.98 10.18 1.57
N ILE A 24 20.26 10.33 1.91
CA ILE A 24 21.35 9.62 1.25
C ILE A 24 21.15 8.09 1.33
N TYR A 25 20.78 7.59 2.52
CA TYR A 25 20.59 6.16 2.72
C TYR A 25 19.37 5.64 1.95
N VAL A 26 18.27 6.37 1.93
CA VAL A 26 17.09 6.01 1.11
C VAL A 26 17.45 6.00 -0.39
N TRP A 27 18.23 6.95 -0.88
CA TRP A 27 18.69 6.96 -2.27
C TRP A 27 19.58 5.76 -2.59
N PHE A 28 20.46 5.37 -1.68
CA PHE A 28 21.27 4.15 -1.83
C PHE A 28 20.38 2.90 -1.96
N LEU A 29 19.38 2.75 -1.07
CA LEU A 29 18.42 1.64 -1.15
C LEU A 29 17.60 1.68 -2.46
N ARG A 30 17.26 2.85 -2.95
CA ARG A 30 16.59 3.02 -4.27
C ARG A 30 17.45 2.48 -5.41
N CYS A 31 18.74 2.78 -5.42
CA CYS A 31 19.65 2.27 -6.45
C CYS A 31 19.71 0.74 -6.43
N LEU A 32 19.81 0.13 -5.24
CA LEU A 32 19.81 -1.32 -5.10
C LEU A 32 18.48 -1.94 -5.58
N ALA A 33 17.35 -1.34 -5.17
CA ALA A 33 16.03 -1.80 -5.58
C ALA A 33 15.79 -1.67 -7.10
N TYR A 34 16.30 -0.64 -7.74
CA TYR A 34 16.23 -0.53 -9.21
C TYR A 34 16.97 -1.67 -9.91
N LEU A 35 18.13 -2.05 -9.42
CA LEU A 35 18.88 -3.17 -9.96
C LEU A 35 18.13 -4.50 -9.77
N GLU A 36 17.61 -4.74 -8.56
CA GLU A 36 16.83 -5.93 -8.23
C GLU A 36 15.59 -6.07 -9.13
N VAL A 37 14.80 -5.02 -9.21
CA VAL A 37 13.57 -5.01 -10.02
C VAL A 37 13.87 -5.15 -11.51
N TYR A 38 14.93 -4.52 -12.00
CA TYR A 38 15.37 -4.70 -13.38
C TYR A 38 15.69 -6.17 -13.69
N LEU A 39 16.48 -6.82 -12.82
CA LEU A 39 16.84 -8.23 -12.98
C LEU A 39 15.61 -9.14 -12.90
N THR A 40 14.75 -8.94 -11.89
CA THR A 40 13.54 -9.72 -11.70
C THR A 40 12.58 -9.59 -12.88
N ASN A 41 12.40 -8.39 -13.40
CA ASN A 41 11.54 -8.14 -14.55
C ASN A 41 12.05 -8.79 -15.85
N HIS A 42 13.37 -8.89 -16.00
CA HIS A 42 13.99 -9.59 -17.13
C HIS A 42 13.85 -11.10 -17.04
N LEU A 43 13.97 -11.65 -15.82
CA LEU A 43 13.92 -13.08 -15.56
C LEU A 43 12.50 -13.64 -15.50
N ARG A 44 11.50 -12.80 -15.23
CA ARG A 44 10.10 -13.20 -15.09
C ARG A 44 9.19 -12.37 -16.01
N PRO A 45 9.14 -12.62 -17.32
CA PRO A 45 8.22 -11.95 -18.23
C PRO A 45 6.76 -12.24 -17.85
N LEU A 46 5.85 -11.38 -18.27
CA LEU A 46 4.41 -11.63 -18.11
C LEU A 46 3.99 -12.87 -18.90
N PRO A 47 2.99 -13.64 -18.41
CA PRO A 47 2.71 -15.01 -18.89
C PRO A 47 2.19 -15.13 -20.32
N GLY A 48 1.82 -14.07 -21.01
CA GLY A 48 1.34 -14.18 -22.38
C GLY A 48 0.49 -12.98 -22.87
N PRO A 49 -0.13 -13.10 -24.05
CA PRO A 49 -0.82 -11.99 -24.71
C PRO A 49 -2.26 -11.76 -24.24
N ASP A 50 -2.78 -12.51 -23.26
CA ASP A 50 -4.19 -12.48 -22.84
C ASP A 50 -4.60 -11.15 -22.20
N VAL A 51 -3.62 -10.35 -21.76
CA VAL A 51 -3.83 -9.03 -21.15
C VAL A 51 -2.90 -8.03 -21.80
N THR A 52 -3.46 -6.94 -22.31
CA THR A 52 -2.68 -5.79 -22.77
C THR A 52 -2.31 -4.89 -21.61
N VAL A 53 -1.10 -4.33 -21.65
CA VAL A 53 -0.63 -3.36 -20.65
C VAL A 53 -0.38 -2.03 -21.35
N SER A 54 -1.05 -0.99 -20.90
CA SER A 54 -0.88 0.38 -21.40
C SER A 54 -0.53 1.34 -20.28
N LYS A 55 0.13 2.44 -20.62
CA LYS A 55 0.52 3.48 -19.67
C LYS A 55 -0.45 4.64 -19.74
N VAL A 56 -0.81 5.19 -18.58
CA VAL A 56 -1.69 6.36 -18.51
C VAL A 56 -1.12 7.38 -17.50
N TRP A 57 -1.41 8.65 -17.80
CA TRP A 57 -1.16 9.75 -16.89
C TRP A 57 -2.50 10.45 -16.63
N PHE A 58 -2.95 10.48 -15.39
CA PHE A 58 -4.18 11.15 -15.00
C PHE A 58 -3.89 12.34 -14.08
N PRO A 59 -4.79 13.35 -14.04
CA PRO A 59 -4.56 14.55 -13.25
C PRO A 59 -4.58 14.24 -11.74
N SER A 60 -3.66 14.86 -11.01
CA SER A 60 -3.73 14.98 -9.55
C SER A 60 -4.57 16.22 -9.20
N ARG A 61 -5.07 16.28 -7.95
CA ARG A 61 -5.65 17.52 -7.41
C ARG A 61 -4.64 18.65 -7.31
N ASP A 62 -3.36 18.35 -7.24
CA ASP A 62 -2.29 19.37 -7.28
C ASP A 62 -2.18 19.92 -8.71
N LYS A 63 -2.41 21.23 -8.88
CA LYS A 63 -2.45 21.90 -10.19
C LYS A 63 -1.19 21.60 -11.02
N GLY A 64 -1.40 21.14 -12.26
CA GLY A 64 -0.34 20.86 -13.22
C GLY A 64 0.39 19.54 -13.03
N ARG A 65 0.11 18.79 -11.96
CA ARG A 65 0.71 17.47 -11.72
C ARG A 65 -0.16 16.33 -12.28
N LYS A 66 0.52 15.31 -12.80
CA LYS A 66 -0.12 14.07 -13.24
C LYS A 66 0.43 12.89 -12.45
N ILE A 67 -0.39 11.89 -12.25
CA ILE A 67 -0.05 10.62 -11.61
C ILE A 67 0.04 9.55 -12.70
N PHE A 68 1.04 8.69 -12.59
CA PHE A 68 1.28 7.60 -13.52
C PHE A 68 0.58 6.32 -13.07
N ALA A 69 0.05 5.54 -14.02
CA ALA A 69 -0.43 4.18 -13.76
C ALA A 69 -0.22 3.27 -14.98
N ASN A 70 -0.13 1.96 -14.73
CA ASN A 70 -0.28 0.93 -15.73
C ASN A 70 -1.72 0.43 -15.74
N ILE A 71 -2.30 0.27 -16.92
CA ILE A 71 -3.63 -0.31 -17.12
C ILE A 71 -3.47 -1.69 -17.73
N TYR A 72 -3.93 -2.70 -17.02
CA TYR A 72 -4.01 -4.08 -17.46
C TYR A 72 -5.43 -4.36 -17.95
N ARG A 73 -5.60 -4.70 -19.21
CA ARG A 73 -6.89 -4.93 -19.82
C ARG A 73 -6.92 -6.30 -20.50
N PRO A 74 -7.87 -7.17 -20.17
CA PRO A 74 -8.06 -8.44 -20.87
C PRO A 74 -8.31 -8.22 -22.38
N VAL A 75 -7.67 -9.04 -23.20
CA VAL A 75 -7.91 -9.02 -24.64
C VAL A 75 -9.33 -9.50 -24.93
N GLY A 76 -10.03 -8.83 -25.85
CA GLY A 76 -11.43 -9.15 -26.17
C GLY A 76 -12.46 -8.58 -25.18
N LEU A 77 -12.06 -7.94 -24.09
CA LEU A 77 -13.00 -7.25 -23.23
C LEU A 77 -13.65 -6.09 -23.99
N LYS A 78 -14.97 -6.14 -24.14
CA LYS A 78 -15.75 -5.13 -24.88
C LYS A 78 -15.59 -3.75 -24.22
N GLU A 79 -15.62 -2.71 -25.06
CA GLU A 79 -15.70 -1.34 -24.54
C GLU A 79 -17.07 -1.09 -23.89
N GLY A 80 -17.07 -0.22 -22.89
CA GLY A 80 -18.27 0.11 -22.12
C GLY A 80 -18.04 -0.07 -20.62
N SER A 81 -19.09 -0.24 -19.87
CA SER A 81 -19.09 -0.31 -18.41
C SER A 81 -18.32 -1.54 -17.86
N MET A 82 -17.01 -1.42 -17.65
CA MET A 82 -16.13 -2.51 -17.20
C MET A 82 -15.91 -2.45 -15.70
N PRO A 83 -15.87 -3.63 -15.02
CA PRO A 83 -15.41 -3.68 -13.63
C PRO A 83 -13.97 -3.17 -13.55
N VAL A 84 -13.64 -2.47 -12.46
CA VAL A 84 -12.30 -1.91 -12.24
C VAL A 84 -11.74 -2.36 -10.92
N HIS A 85 -10.49 -2.77 -10.94
CA HIS A 85 -9.69 -2.98 -9.74
C HIS A 85 -8.53 -1.99 -9.72
N ILE A 86 -8.37 -1.25 -8.64
CA ILE A 86 -7.24 -0.35 -8.43
C ILE A 86 -6.24 -1.07 -7.53
N ASN A 87 -4.98 -1.18 -7.96
CA ASN A 87 -3.90 -1.75 -7.18
C ASN A 87 -2.92 -0.67 -6.72
N VAL A 88 -2.44 -0.79 -5.48
CA VAL A 88 -1.44 0.10 -4.88
C VAL A 88 -0.24 -0.72 -4.43
N HIS A 89 0.87 -0.58 -5.13
CA HIS A 89 2.06 -1.39 -4.89
C HIS A 89 2.73 -1.12 -3.55
N GLY A 90 3.45 -2.11 -3.00
CA GLY A 90 4.30 -1.95 -1.83
C GLY A 90 5.57 -1.15 -2.16
N SER A 91 6.10 -0.39 -1.20
CA SER A 91 7.33 0.39 -1.43
C SER A 91 8.04 0.83 -0.15
N GLY A 92 7.58 0.40 1.03
CA GLY A 92 8.02 1.02 2.29
C GLY A 92 7.79 2.53 2.31
N PHE A 93 6.82 3.05 1.56
CA PHE A 93 6.53 4.47 1.32
C PHE A 93 7.64 5.25 0.58
N ALA A 94 8.81 4.66 0.34
CA ALA A 94 10.03 5.36 -0.05
C ALA A 94 10.70 4.87 -1.35
N ILE A 95 10.41 3.66 -1.81
CA ILE A 95 11.12 3.00 -2.92
C ILE A 95 10.28 3.01 -4.21
N PRO A 96 10.56 3.92 -5.18
CA PRO A 96 9.78 4.00 -6.43
C PRO A 96 10.02 2.81 -7.36
N ALA A 97 11.18 2.15 -7.28
CA ALA A 97 11.52 0.99 -8.11
C ALA A 97 10.55 -0.18 -7.96
N PHE A 98 9.87 -0.31 -6.80
CA PHE A 98 8.90 -1.37 -6.57
C PHE A 98 7.56 -1.15 -7.29
N PHE A 99 7.37 -0.02 -7.97
CA PHE A 99 6.29 0.12 -8.93
C PHE A 99 6.47 -0.90 -10.06
N GLY A 100 5.45 -1.73 -10.27
CA GLY A 100 5.49 -2.84 -11.22
C GLY A 100 5.93 -4.19 -10.61
N ASN A 101 6.28 -4.29 -9.33
CA ASN A 101 6.48 -5.60 -8.68
C ASN A 101 5.17 -6.37 -8.63
N SER A 102 4.03 -5.69 -8.45
CA SER A 102 2.68 -6.28 -8.47
C SER A 102 2.19 -6.61 -9.89
N ARG A 103 3.01 -6.51 -10.94
CA ARG A 103 2.58 -6.67 -12.33
C ARG A 103 2.00 -8.05 -12.63
N TYR A 104 2.55 -9.11 -12.02
CA TYR A 104 2.04 -10.46 -12.17
C TYR A 104 0.66 -10.60 -11.52
N PHE A 105 0.50 -10.11 -10.31
CA PHE A 105 -0.78 -10.03 -9.61
C PHE A 105 -1.82 -9.27 -10.45
N CYS A 106 -1.47 -8.07 -10.94
CA CYS A 106 -2.36 -7.26 -11.78
C CYS A 106 -2.75 -8.00 -13.07
N TYR A 107 -1.79 -8.69 -13.72
CA TYR A 107 -2.06 -9.49 -14.90
C TYR A 107 -3.03 -10.65 -14.63
N VAL A 108 -2.74 -11.44 -13.58
CA VAL A 108 -3.56 -12.61 -13.20
C VAL A 108 -4.96 -12.15 -12.81
N LEU A 109 -5.07 -11.07 -12.03
CA LEU A 109 -6.35 -10.53 -11.60
C LEU A 109 -7.19 -10.06 -12.79
N ALA A 110 -6.59 -9.30 -13.71
CA ALA A 110 -7.26 -8.84 -14.93
C ALA A 110 -7.78 -10.03 -15.75
N LYS A 111 -6.92 -11.04 -15.96
CA LYS A 111 -7.26 -12.23 -16.74
C LYS A 111 -8.38 -13.05 -16.10
N LEU A 112 -8.28 -13.35 -14.80
CA LEU A 112 -9.22 -14.24 -14.12
C LEU A 112 -10.56 -13.59 -13.84
N LEU A 113 -10.56 -12.31 -13.44
CA LEU A 113 -11.80 -11.59 -13.09
C LEU A 113 -12.42 -10.84 -14.27
N GLN A 114 -11.79 -10.87 -15.44
CA GLN A 114 -12.26 -10.14 -16.63
C GLN A 114 -12.58 -8.68 -16.30
N CYS A 115 -11.66 -8.00 -15.61
CA CYS A 115 -11.78 -6.61 -15.20
C CYS A 115 -10.57 -5.80 -15.67
N VAL A 116 -10.73 -4.48 -15.72
CA VAL A 116 -9.58 -3.58 -15.89
C VAL A 116 -8.86 -3.44 -14.56
N VAL A 117 -7.55 -3.66 -14.54
CA VAL A 117 -6.73 -3.39 -13.35
C VAL A 117 -5.88 -2.14 -13.59
N ILE A 118 -5.95 -1.18 -12.68
CA ILE A 118 -5.19 0.06 -12.68
C ILE A 118 -4.15 -0.01 -11.57
N ASP A 119 -2.89 -0.26 -11.92
CA ASP A 119 -1.76 -0.27 -10.99
C ASP A 119 -1.21 1.15 -10.89
N THR A 120 -1.61 1.87 -9.83
CA THR A 120 -1.27 3.28 -9.69
C THR A 120 0.04 3.49 -8.96
N ASP A 121 0.84 4.43 -9.46
CA ASP A 121 1.97 4.97 -8.72
C ASP A 121 1.49 6.06 -7.74
N TYR A 122 2.37 6.47 -6.84
CA TYR A 122 2.15 7.53 -5.86
C TYR A 122 3.48 8.16 -5.45
N ARG A 123 3.43 9.36 -4.90
CA ARG A 123 4.62 10.07 -4.40
C ARG A 123 5.30 9.34 -3.25
N LYS A 124 6.62 9.35 -3.26
CA LYS A 124 7.47 8.66 -2.29
C LYS A 124 8.12 9.61 -1.30
N ALA A 125 8.24 9.13 -0.07
CA ALA A 125 9.05 9.76 0.97
C ALA A 125 10.55 9.49 0.71
N PRO A 126 11.46 10.29 1.26
CA PRO A 126 11.25 11.42 2.18
C PRO A 126 10.89 12.73 1.47
N GLU A 127 10.93 12.83 0.15
CA GLU A 127 10.62 14.06 -0.59
C GLU A 127 9.14 14.42 -0.46
N ASN A 128 8.28 13.41 -0.41
CA ASN A 128 6.84 13.56 -0.27
C ASN A 128 6.33 12.70 0.90
N PRO A 129 6.49 13.16 2.14
CA PRO A 129 6.06 12.42 3.31
C PRO A 129 4.53 12.39 3.43
N PHE A 130 4.03 11.71 4.47
CA PHE A 130 2.60 11.69 4.82
C PHE A 130 1.99 13.10 4.78
N PRO A 131 0.78 13.27 4.23
CA PRO A 131 -0.13 12.26 3.66
C PRO A 131 -0.07 12.14 2.12
N ARG A 132 0.99 12.62 1.46
CA ARG A 132 1.06 12.81 0.01
C ARG A 132 0.74 11.54 -0.81
N GLY A 133 1.23 10.37 -0.37
CA GLY A 133 0.99 9.11 -1.07
C GLY A 133 -0.49 8.69 -1.08
N SER A 134 -1.18 8.81 0.05
CA SER A 134 -2.61 8.45 0.13
C SER A 134 -3.51 9.43 -0.62
N ILE A 135 -3.10 10.70 -0.72
CA ILE A 135 -3.75 11.70 -1.57
C ILE A 135 -3.69 11.26 -3.04
N ASP A 136 -2.55 10.77 -3.51
CA ASP A 136 -2.41 10.30 -4.90
C ASP A 136 -3.29 9.06 -5.18
N VAL A 137 -3.40 8.16 -4.22
CA VAL A 137 -4.31 7.00 -4.34
C VAL A 137 -5.76 7.44 -4.38
N SER A 138 -6.18 8.40 -3.53
CA SER A 138 -7.54 8.94 -3.58
C SER A 138 -7.82 9.67 -4.90
N ASP A 139 -6.84 10.38 -5.46
CA ASP A 139 -6.96 11.01 -6.78
C ASP A 139 -7.18 9.96 -7.90
N CYS A 140 -6.53 8.78 -7.80
CA CYS A 140 -6.77 7.67 -8.73
C CYS A 140 -8.22 7.17 -8.65
N ILE A 141 -8.74 6.98 -7.44
CA ILE A 141 -10.14 6.55 -7.23
C ILE A 141 -11.11 7.58 -7.83
N LEU A 142 -10.90 8.86 -7.55
CA LEU A 142 -11.74 9.94 -8.07
C LEU A 142 -11.64 10.04 -9.60
N TRP A 143 -10.46 9.84 -10.18
CA TRP A 143 -10.28 9.81 -11.63
C TRP A 143 -11.04 8.64 -12.27
N VAL A 144 -11.04 7.45 -11.69
CA VAL A 144 -11.87 6.33 -12.15
C VAL A 144 -13.36 6.71 -12.12
N HIS A 145 -13.82 7.28 -11.02
CA HIS A 145 -15.21 7.71 -10.85
C HIS A 145 -15.65 8.87 -11.77
N SER A 146 -14.69 9.61 -12.33
CA SER A 146 -14.99 10.64 -13.34
C SER A 146 -15.26 10.07 -14.75
N GLN A 147 -15.18 8.73 -14.93
CA GLN A 147 -15.30 8.08 -16.24
C GLN A 147 -16.40 7.00 -16.28
N PRO A 148 -17.67 7.32 -15.96
CA PRO A 148 -18.75 6.33 -15.87
C PRO A 148 -19.06 5.65 -17.21
N GLN A 149 -18.69 6.27 -18.33
CA GLN A 149 -18.85 5.69 -19.67
C GLN A 149 -17.82 4.58 -19.96
N ARG A 150 -16.73 4.52 -19.21
CA ARG A 150 -15.66 3.50 -19.38
C ARG A 150 -15.73 2.42 -18.33
N TYR A 151 -16.12 2.78 -17.10
CA TYR A 151 -16.00 1.93 -15.92
C TYR A 151 -17.35 1.75 -15.24
N ASP A 152 -17.62 0.54 -14.78
CA ASP A 152 -18.76 0.25 -13.93
C ASP A 152 -18.48 0.69 -12.50
N LEU A 153 -18.99 1.84 -12.14
CA LEU A 153 -18.78 2.44 -10.82
C LEU A 153 -19.44 1.66 -9.67
N SER A 154 -20.33 0.71 -9.98
CA SER A 154 -20.89 -0.21 -9.01
C SER A 154 -19.96 -1.38 -8.67
N ARG A 155 -18.87 -1.57 -9.44
CA ARG A 155 -17.90 -2.67 -9.33
C ARG A 155 -16.46 -2.16 -9.30
N VAL A 156 -16.19 -1.11 -8.51
CA VAL A 156 -14.84 -0.61 -8.27
C VAL A 156 -14.29 -1.23 -7.00
N THR A 157 -13.13 -1.88 -7.09
CA THR A 157 -12.45 -2.53 -5.98
C THR A 157 -11.02 -2.02 -5.82
N LEU A 158 -10.42 -2.23 -4.64
CA LEU A 158 -9.12 -1.69 -4.28
C LEU A 158 -8.24 -2.77 -3.66
N SER A 159 -6.96 -2.81 -4.00
CA SER A 159 -5.98 -3.60 -3.27
C SER A 159 -4.73 -2.81 -2.94
N GLY A 160 -3.98 -3.30 -1.98
CA GLY A 160 -2.66 -2.77 -1.70
C GLY A 160 -1.77 -3.76 -0.97
N PHE A 161 -0.45 -3.58 -1.16
CA PHE A 161 0.59 -4.40 -0.56
C PHE A 161 1.42 -3.56 0.41
N SER A 162 1.64 -4.02 1.64
CA SER A 162 2.49 -3.34 2.63
C SER A 162 2.15 -1.84 2.76
N ALA A 163 3.08 -0.95 2.49
CA ALA A 163 2.86 0.49 2.44
C ALA A 163 1.67 0.88 1.52
N GLY A 164 1.51 0.20 0.38
CA GLY A 164 0.36 0.40 -0.51
C GLY A 164 -0.97 0.03 0.13
N ALA A 165 -1.02 -0.99 0.97
CA ALA A 165 -2.23 -1.36 1.73
C ALA A 165 -2.58 -0.30 2.77
N ASN A 166 -1.60 0.27 3.47
CA ASN A 166 -1.81 1.42 4.35
C ASN A 166 -2.36 2.62 3.57
N LEU A 167 -1.72 2.97 2.43
CA LEU A 167 -2.16 4.09 1.60
C LEU A 167 -3.56 3.88 1.00
N ALA A 168 -3.90 2.65 0.62
CA ALA A 168 -5.23 2.28 0.15
C ALA A 168 -6.30 2.51 1.23
N MET A 169 -6.08 2.00 2.44
CA MET A 169 -6.99 2.22 3.57
C MET A 169 -7.06 3.69 4.00
N SER A 170 -5.94 4.41 3.96
CA SER A 170 -5.90 5.86 4.19
C SER A 170 -6.72 6.62 3.15
N ALA A 171 -6.66 6.21 1.88
CA ALA A 171 -7.41 6.85 0.79
C ALA A 171 -8.93 6.66 0.94
N LEU A 172 -9.40 5.54 1.51
CA LEU A 172 -10.83 5.33 1.79
C LEU A 172 -11.43 6.43 2.66
N GLN A 173 -10.63 7.05 3.54
CA GLN A 173 -11.07 8.14 4.41
C GLN A 173 -11.08 9.52 3.71
N GLN A 174 -10.64 9.58 2.45
CA GLN A 174 -10.52 10.82 1.66
C GLN A 174 -11.48 10.86 0.47
N ILE A 175 -12.36 9.87 0.38
CA ILE A 175 -13.38 9.72 -0.67
C ILE A 175 -14.75 9.50 -0.03
N THR A 176 -15.80 9.61 -0.82
CA THR A 176 -17.15 9.30 -0.35
C THR A 176 -17.29 7.81 -0.05
N PRO A 177 -17.77 7.40 1.14
CA PRO A 177 -18.06 6.00 1.43
C PRO A 177 -18.93 5.34 0.35
N GLY A 178 -18.62 4.08 0.06
CA GLY A 178 -19.32 3.31 -0.97
C GLY A 178 -18.78 3.49 -2.40
N MET A 179 -17.84 4.38 -2.65
CA MET A 179 -17.13 4.44 -3.95
C MET A 179 -16.31 3.17 -4.22
N ILE A 180 -15.74 2.57 -3.20
CA ILE A 180 -15.05 1.27 -3.27
C ILE A 180 -15.96 0.20 -2.68
N LYS A 181 -16.15 -0.91 -3.40
CA LYS A 181 -17.04 -2.01 -3.01
C LYS A 181 -16.34 -3.11 -2.21
N ALA A 182 -15.05 -3.32 -2.48
CA ALA A 182 -14.25 -4.29 -1.75
C ALA A 182 -12.80 -3.83 -1.66
N ILE A 183 -12.12 -4.25 -0.56
CA ILE A 183 -10.70 -4.02 -0.37
C ILE A 183 -9.96 -5.35 -0.14
N ILE A 184 -8.76 -5.48 -0.72
CA ILE A 184 -7.79 -6.53 -0.38
C ILE A 184 -6.55 -5.85 0.19
N ALA A 185 -6.24 -6.10 1.45
CA ALA A 185 -5.09 -5.53 2.13
C ALA A 185 -4.08 -6.63 2.49
N PHE A 186 -2.92 -6.61 1.84
CA PHE A 186 -1.83 -7.53 2.12
C PHE A 186 -0.88 -6.88 3.14
N TYR A 187 -0.75 -7.51 4.30
CA TYR A 187 0.18 -7.17 5.39
C TYR A 187 0.36 -5.65 5.63
N PRO A 188 -0.75 -4.90 5.86
CA PRO A 188 -0.68 -3.45 6.03
C PRO A 188 0.05 -3.07 7.32
N PRO A 189 1.03 -2.15 7.29
CA PRO A 189 1.50 -1.47 8.50
C PRO A 189 0.37 -0.56 9.00
N SER A 190 -0.31 -0.95 10.07
CA SER A 190 -1.60 -0.37 10.45
C SER A 190 -1.57 0.56 11.64
N ASP A 191 -0.55 0.47 12.50
CA ASP A 191 -0.44 1.26 13.73
C ASP A 191 0.93 1.94 13.82
N ALA A 192 0.96 3.25 13.62
CA ALA A 192 2.16 4.08 13.76
C ALA A 192 2.42 4.55 15.20
N THR A 193 1.50 4.29 16.14
CA THR A 193 1.68 4.66 17.57
C THR A 193 2.63 3.73 18.27
N SER A 194 2.71 2.47 17.83
CA SER A 194 3.63 1.48 18.40
C SER A 194 5.01 1.61 17.78
N SER A 195 6.03 1.69 18.63
CA SER A 195 7.42 1.69 18.17
C SER A 195 7.72 0.38 17.42
N TYR A 196 8.22 0.45 16.19
CA TYR A 196 8.65 -0.73 15.43
C TYR A 196 9.68 -1.59 16.17
N ALA A 197 10.45 -1.01 17.10
CA ALA A 197 11.33 -1.76 18.00
C ALA A 197 10.57 -2.65 19.00
N CYS A 198 9.38 -2.23 19.44
CA CYS A 198 8.50 -3.06 20.28
C CYS A 198 7.79 -4.14 19.44
N LEU A 199 7.60 -3.92 18.14
CA LEU A 199 6.95 -4.84 17.22
C LEU A 199 7.77 -6.13 17.03
N GLY A 200 9.09 -6.01 16.92
CA GLY A 200 9.99 -7.17 16.80
C GLY A 200 9.93 -8.14 17.99
N VAL A 201 9.60 -7.64 19.19
CA VAL A 201 9.49 -8.47 20.41
C VAL A 201 8.11 -9.11 20.54
N ARG A 202 7.04 -8.40 20.14
CA ARG A 202 5.66 -8.90 20.24
C ARG A 202 5.19 -9.73 19.04
N ARG A 203 5.76 -9.49 17.85
CA ARG A 203 5.26 -10.02 16.57
C ARG A 203 6.03 -11.22 16.04
N PHE A 204 7.24 -11.49 16.50
CA PHE A 204 8.06 -12.63 16.06
C PHE A 204 8.41 -13.56 17.24
N PRO A 205 7.50 -14.45 17.67
CA PRO A 205 7.75 -15.33 18.80
C PRO A 205 8.80 -16.42 18.52
N HIS A 206 9.25 -16.61 17.28
CA HIS A 206 10.17 -17.67 16.91
C HIS A 206 11.63 -17.22 16.86
N LYS A 207 12.50 -17.96 17.59
CA LYS A 207 13.94 -17.73 17.76
C LYS A 207 14.79 -17.76 16.48
N MET A 208 14.20 -18.08 15.33
CA MET A 208 14.91 -18.44 14.09
C MET A 208 15.52 -17.25 13.32
N PHE A 209 15.17 -15.99 13.65
CA PHE A 209 15.58 -14.82 12.87
C PHE A 209 16.14 -13.65 13.68
N ARG A 210 16.93 -13.89 14.73
CA ARG A 210 17.45 -12.75 15.54
C ARG A 210 18.20 -11.69 14.71
N SER A 211 19.03 -12.09 13.75
CA SER A 211 19.77 -11.14 12.90
C SER A 211 18.90 -10.55 11.77
N GLY A 212 18.04 -11.35 11.13
CA GLY A 212 17.13 -10.90 10.10
C GLY A 212 16.03 -9.99 10.64
N VAL A 213 15.48 -10.29 11.82
CA VAL A 213 14.48 -9.44 12.52
C VAL A 213 15.07 -8.06 12.85
N GLN A 214 16.32 -7.99 13.29
CA GLN A 214 16.97 -6.71 13.61
C GLN A 214 17.17 -5.87 12.34
N LEU A 215 17.59 -6.48 11.23
CA LEU A 215 17.75 -5.78 9.96
C LEU A 215 16.40 -5.28 9.42
N ALA A 216 15.38 -6.12 9.44
CA ALA A 216 14.02 -5.75 9.05
C ALA A 216 13.47 -4.60 9.93
N SER A 217 13.62 -4.68 11.25
CA SER A 217 13.23 -3.62 12.18
C SER A 217 13.92 -2.28 11.87
N ASN A 218 15.21 -2.31 11.53
CA ASN A 218 15.96 -1.10 11.18
C ASN A 218 15.45 -0.49 9.86
N VAL A 219 15.13 -1.31 8.86
CA VAL A 219 14.57 -0.86 7.58
C VAL A 219 13.16 -0.30 7.75
N PHE A 220 12.30 -0.93 8.53
CA PHE A 220 10.97 -0.39 8.84
C PHE A 220 11.05 0.93 9.61
N THR A 221 11.97 1.04 10.57
CA THR A 221 12.22 2.29 11.31
C THR A 221 12.69 3.40 10.38
N LEU A 222 13.57 3.07 9.42
CA LEU A 222 14.03 4.00 8.40
C LEU A 222 12.87 4.51 7.54
N PHE A 223 12.05 3.62 7.02
CA PHE A 223 10.91 3.97 6.17
C PHE A 223 9.87 4.79 6.94
N ASN A 224 9.60 4.45 8.17
CA ASN A 224 8.72 5.25 9.02
C ASN A 224 9.29 6.65 9.26
N SER A 225 10.60 6.77 9.53
CA SER A 225 11.26 8.07 9.70
C SER A 225 11.27 8.90 8.41
N ALA A 226 11.27 8.27 7.24
CA ALA A 226 11.14 8.95 5.96
C ALA A 226 9.71 9.43 5.70
N PHE A 227 8.71 8.62 6.08
CA PHE A 227 7.31 8.84 5.76
C PHE A 227 6.60 9.76 6.77
N VAL A 228 6.83 9.56 8.08
CA VAL A 228 6.13 10.29 9.15
C VAL A 228 6.96 11.45 9.64
N GLN A 229 6.43 12.66 9.53
CA GLN A 229 7.07 13.87 10.05
C GLN A 229 6.88 13.97 11.58
N ARG A 230 7.83 14.57 12.28
CA ARG A 230 7.84 14.65 13.75
C ARG A 230 6.62 15.34 14.38
N HIS A 231 5.99 16.26 13.66
CA HIS A 231 4.83 17.00 14.14
C HIS A 231 3.49 16.30 13.86
N VAL A 232 3.52 15.17 13.15
CA VAL A 232 2.33 14.38 12.84
C VAL A 232 2.01 13.52 14.06
N ASP A 233 0.77 13.62 14.54
CA ASP A 233 0.25 12.72 15.56
C ASP A 233 0.15 11.30 14.97
N PRO A 234 0.89 10.32 15.52
CA PRO A 234 0.85 8.97 15.01
C PRO A 234 -0.52 8.28 15.17
N SER A 235 -1.41 8.80 16.02
CA SER A 235 -2.76 8.26 16.22
C SER A 235 -3.78 8.68 15.16
N VAL A 236 -3.42 9.61 14.26
CA VAL A 236 -4.31 10.02 13.16
C VAL A 236 -4.69 8.82 12.31
N SER A 237 -5.99 8.58 12.14
CA SER A 237 -6.54 7.37 11.48
C SER A 237 -6.12 7.21 10.02
N THR A 238 -5.79 8.31 9.33
CA THR A 238 -5.25 8.27 7.96
C THR A 238 -3.79 7.82 7.89
N LEU A 239 -3.06 7.80 9.02
CA LEU A 239 -1.72 7.25 9.16
C LEU A 239 -1.78 5.88 9.83
N SER A 240 -2.39 5.79 11.00
CA SER A 240 -2.66 4.55 11.73
C SER A 240 -4.02 3.98 11.28
N VAL A 241 -4.00 3.30 10.15
CA VAL A 241 -5.21 2.82 9.48
C VAL A 241 -5.97 1.74 10.26
N LEU A 242 -5.39 1.22 11.33
CA LEU A 242 -6.10 0.44 12.35
C LEU A 242 -7.32 1.19 12.88
N TYR A 243 -7.25 2.51 12.99
CA TYR A 243 -8.30 3.36 13.53
C TYR A 243 -9.22 3.96 12.45
N THR A 244 -9.17 3.45 11.21
CA THR A 244 -10.09 3.88 10.14
C THR A 244 -11.54 3.81 10.62
N PRO A 245 -12.32 4.89 10.48
CA PRO A 245 -13.75 4.87 10.82
C PRO A 245 -14.48 3.75 10.06
N ILE A 246 -15.35 3.03 10.74
CA ILE A 246 -16.01 1.82 10.18
C ILE A 246 -16.85 2.16 8.94
N GLU A 247 -17.46 3.32 8.91
CA GLU A 247 -18.26 3.82 7.79
C GLU A 247 -17.43 4.06 6.51
N ASN A 248 -16.10 4.20 6.62
CA ASN A 248 -15.21 4.32 5.48
C ASN A 248 -14.73 2.97 4.94
N ILE A 249 -14.91 1.89 5.70
CA ILE A 249 -14.51 0.54 5.27
C ILE A 249 -15.61 -0.04 4.36
N PRO A 250 -15.28 -0.56 3.17
CA PRO A 250 -16.25 -1.21 2.30
C PRO A 250 -16.96 -2.39 2.97
N ASP A 251 -18.10 -2.85 2.42
CA ASP A 251 -18.82 -4.01 2.95
C ASP A 251 -18.06 -5.33 2.77
N TYR A 252 -17.17 -5.40 1.79
CA TYR A 252 -16.37 -6.60 1.50
C TYR A 252 -14.89 -6.33 1.67
N GLY A 253 -14.17 -7.31 2.23
CA GLY A 253 -12.72 -7.19 2.39
C GLY A 253 -12.02 -8.52 2.65
N LEU A 254 -10.78 -8.59 2.17
CA LEU A 254 -9.85 -9.66 2.48
C LEU A 254 -8.57 -9.05 3.06
N PHE A 255 -8.24 -9.45 4.28
CA PHE A 255 -7.01 -9.09 4.95
C PHE A 255 -6.07 -10.28 4.97
N VAL A 256 -4.88 -10.13 4.40
CA VAL A 256 -3.91 -11.22 4.26
C VAL A 256 -2.62 -10.85 4.97
N SER A 257 -2.06 -11.77 5.75
CA SER A 257 -0.74 -11.57 6.37
C SER A 257 -0.01 -12.88 6.56
N GLY A 258 1.31 -12.87 6.42
CA GLY A 258 2.17 -13.96 6.83
C GLY A 258 2.25 -14.09 8.35
N ALA A 259 2.32 -15.31 8.87
CA ALA A 259 2.38 -15.55 10.31
C ALA A 259 3.67 -15.04 10.97
N ALA A 260 4.73 -14.83 10.18
CA ALA A 260 6.02 -14.27 10.61
C ALA A 260 6.17 -12.77 10.27
N ASP A 261 5.07 -12.08 9.98
CA ASP A 261 5.04 -10.68 9.57
C ASP A 261 4.19 -9.81 10.52
N MET A 262 3.61 -8.71 10.02
CA MET A 262 2.66 -7.81 10.70
C MET A 262 1.29 -8.48 10.95
N TYR A 263 1.33 -9.75 11.33
CA TYR A 263 0.15 -10.59 11.53
C TYR A 263 -0.84 -9.95 12.51
N MET A 264 -0.34 -9.48 13.65
CA MET A 264 -1.20 -8.91 14.70
C MET A 264 -1.89 -7.62 14.26
N ASP A 265 -1.21 -6.77 13.49
CA ASP A 265 -1.81 -5.53 12.95
C ASP A 265 -2.98 -5.85 12.02
N THR A 266 -2.78 -6.82 11.15
CA THR A 266 -3.80 -7.25 10.20
C THR A 266 -4.98 -7.92 10.92
N VAL A 267 -4.71 -8.76 11.93
CA VAL A 267 -5.73 -9.39 12.79
C VAL A 267 -6.51 -8.34 13.57
N GLU A 268 -5.85 -7.32 14.11
CA GLU A 268 -6.52 -6.25 14.87
C GLU A 268 -7.49 -5.44 14.02
N ILE A 269 -7.14 -5.13 12.76
CA ILE A 269 -8.09 -4.50 11.81
C ILE A 269 -9.31 -5.40 11.63
N TYR A 270 -9.10 -6.68 11.33
CA TYR A 270 -10.19 -7.63 11.13
C TYR A 270 -11.08 -7.75 12.37
N ASN A 271 -10.49 -7.91 13.55
CA ASN A 271 -11.23 -8.02 14.82
C ASN A 271 -12.04 -6.75 15.10
N ARG A 272 -11.49 -5.58 14.78
CA ARG A 272 -12.20 -4.31 14.92
C ARG A 272 -13.42 -4.24 14.00
N ILE A 273 -13.33 -4.73 12.77
CA ILE A 273 -14.46 -4.83 11.85
C ILE A 273 -15.48 -5.84 12.37
N GLN A 274 -15.06 -6.99 12.89
CA GLN A 274 -15.96 -7.99 13.48
C GLN A 274 -16.67 -7.46 14.73
N SER A 275 -16.04 -6.59 15.49
CA SER A 275 -16.65 -5.98 16.69
C SER A 275 -17.62 -4.85 16.34
N LEU A 276 -17.16 -3.86 15.57
CA LEU A 276 -17.83 -2.57 15.37
C LEU A 276 -18.59 -2.46 14.05
N GLY A 277 -18.30 -3.32 13.07
CA GLY A 277 -18.87 -3.27 11.73
C GLY A 277 -20.36 -3.55 11.67
N THR A 278 -20.98 -3.15 10.58
CA THR A 278 -22.36 -3.51 10.23
C THR A 278 -22.49 -5.01 10.00
N PRO A 279 -23.70 -5.59 10.02
CA PRO A 279 -23.90 -7.00 9.68
C PRO A 279 -23.33 -7.37 8.30
N ALA A 280 -23.44 -6.49 7.30
CA ALA A 280 -22.87 -6.70 5.97
C ALA A 280 -21.34 -6.77 6.02
N GLN A 281 -20.70 -5.81 6.69
CA GLN A 281 -19.25 -5.81 6.87
C GLN A 281 -18.75 -7.05 7.61
N LYS A 282 -19.39 -7.44 8.73
CA LYS A 282 -19.01 -8.65 9.47
C LYS A 282 -19.10 -9.91 8.62
N ALA A 283 -20.14 -10.02 7.81
CA ALA A 283 -20.33 -11.16 6.89
C ALA A 283 -19.41 -11.10 5.67
N GLY A 284 -19.07 -9.89 5.19
CA GLY A 284 -18.31 -9.66 3.95
C GLY A 284 -16.79 -9.70 4.12
N HIS A 285 -16.28 -9.63 5.36
CA HIS A 285 -14.83 -9.59 5.58
C HIS A 285 -14.25 -10.96 5.93
N ARG A 286 -13.04 -11.20 5.46
CA ARG A 286 -12.26 -12.41 5.74
C ARG A 286 -10.84 -12.04 6.13
N PHE A 287 -10.25 -12.85 6.99
CA PHE A 287 -8.83 -12.83 7.32
C PHE A 287 -8.18 -14.12 6.84
N LEU A 288 -7.02 -14.00 6.20
CA LEU A 288 -6.20 -15.12 5.74
C LEU A 288 -4.78 -14.98 6.30
N GLY A 289 -4.46 -15.82 7.28
CA GLY A 289 -3.09 -15.98 7.78
C GLY A 289 -2.36 -17.05 6.99
N ILE A 290 -1.21 -16.72 6.42
CA ILE A 290 -0.38 -17.65 5.68
C ILE A 290 0.70 -18.21 6.62
N PRO A 291 0.69 -19.51 6.95
CA PRO A 291 1.66 -20.09 7.85
C PRO A 291 3.09 -19.99 7.31
N ASN A 292 4.04 -19.67 8.22
CA ASN A 292 5.48 -19.61 7.96
C ASN A 292 5.94 -18.57 6.93
N GLU A 293 5.06 -17.72 6.43
CA GLU A 293 5.42 -16.65 5.50
C GLU A 293 5.83 -15.38 6.26
N ALA A 294 6.84 -14.69 5.69
CA ALA A 294 7.34 -13.40 6.15
C ALA A 294 6.72 -12.25 5.35
N HIS A 295 7.22 -11.03 5.54
CA HIS A 295 6.78 -9.85 4.77
C HIS A 295 7.14 -9.99 3.29
N ALA A 296 6.22 -9.55 2.40
CA ALA A 296 6.39 -9.59 0.95
C ALA A 296 6.64 -11.01 0.41
N PHE A 297 5.74 -11.94 0.76
CA PHE A 297 5.79 -13.34 0.33
C PHE A 297 5.12 -13.58 -1.05
N ASP A 298 4.51 -12.59 -1.65
CA ASP A 298 3.75 -12.57 -2.91
C ASP A 298 4.59 -12.52 -4.20
#